data_4a2faa2c89fd84e67b95961ca11bcf7d
#
_entry.id   4a2faa2c89fd84e67b95961ca11bcf7d
#
_cell.length_a   1.000
_cell.length_b   1.000
_cell.length_c   1.000
_cell.angle_alpha   90.00
_cell.angle_beta   90.00
_cell.angle_gamma   90.00
#
_symmetry.space_group_name_H-M   'P 1'
#
loop_
_entity.id
_entity.type
_entity.pdbx_description
1 polymer ?
#
loop_
_entity_poly.entity_id
_entity_poly.type
_entity_poly.pdbx_seq_one_letter_code
_entity_poly.pdbx_strand_id
1 'polypeptide(L)'
;MSLHVEDLRVYYRTLAGDVKALDGVSFDVADGEIMGLAGESGCGKSTLGKALIRLDGRMRYVGGHVVLDGEELPIWDDGAMNDFRFRHVSIVPQYAMSALNPTRKIGRMIHELLRTRGANRNGAQEELERRLELVGLGPDVLGLYPIELSGGMKQRVVMVISTLLDPSLLIADEITSALDVSTQKAVAQTLVEFRDRGFVKSTIVITHDIAVLVQVADTILVMYAGKLAEKAPAEEIVSSPRHPYTRLLVSSLPEVGVRHADKELHGIPGRPPSLLDPPTGCRFRDRCPLASDRCLQEPPWVEQDGRGIACWEAAPVVPAARPVLVEAR
;
A
#
# COMPACT_ATOMS: atom_id res chain seq x y z
N MET A 1 -9.57 -14.32 -4.91
CA MET A 1 -9.01 -13.00 -5.29
C MET A 1 -9.70 -11.99 -4.41
N SER A 2 -8.97 -11.35 -3.52
CA SER A 2 -9.55 -10.45 -2.52
C SER A 2 -9.93 -9.10 -3.14
N LEU A 3 -8.97 -8.46 -3.83
CA LEU A 3 -9.16 -7.15 -4.45
C LEU A 3 -8.81 -7.21 -5.94
N HIS A 4 -9.71 -6.69 -6.77
CA HIS A 4 -9.51 -6.45 -8.19
C HIS A 4 -9.73 -4.97 -8.51
N VAL A 5 -8.76 -4.33 -9.12
CA VAL A 5 -8.81 -2.94 -9.56
C VAL A 5 -8.61 -2.89 -11.06
N GLU A 6 -9.54 -2.27 -11.78
CA GLU A 6 -9.51 -2.16 -13.23
C GLU A 6 -9.65 -0.70 -13.67
N ASP A 7 -8.68 -0.22 -14.45
CA ASP A 7 -8.63 1.10 -15.09
C ASP A 7 -8.99 2.28 -14.14
N LEU A 8 -8.59 2.17 -12.86
CA LEU A 8 -8.96 3.15 -11.84
C LEU A 8 -8.35 4.52 -12.14
N ARG A 9 -9.22 5.55 -12.21
CA ARG A 9 -8.86 6.95 -12.45
C ARG A 9 -9.43 7.83 -11.36
N VAL A 10 -8.53 8.47 -10.60
CA VAL A 10 -8.88 9.41 -9.53
C VAL A 10 -8.03 10.65 -9.65
N TYR A 11 -8.68 11.79 -9.80
CA TYR A 11 -8.03 13.08 -9.98
C TYR A 11 -8.35 14.03 -8.83
N TYR A 12 -7.50 15.03 -8.65
CA TYR A 12 -7.79 16.17 -7.78
C TYR A 12 -8.04 17.40 -8.62
N ARG A 13 -9.20 18.02 -8.44
CA ARG A 13 -9.54 19.27 -9.13
C ARG A 13 -8.82 20.43 -8.49
N THR A 14 -8.11 21.21 -9.30
CA THR A 14 -7.44 22.45 -8.89
C THR A 14 -7.87 23.62 -9.77
N LEU A 15 -7.49 24.84 -9.41
CA LEU A 15 -7.74 26.02 -10.27
C LEU A 15 -7.01 25.95 -11.62
N ALA A 16 -5.88 25.23 -11.67
CA ALA A 16 -5.09 25.06 -12.89
C ALA A 16 -5.52 23.87 -13.74
N GLY A 17 -6.45 23.03 -13.25
CA GLY A 17 -6.93 21.83 -13.94
C GLY A 17 -6.94 20.59 -13.04
N ASP A 18 -7.07 19.42 -13.65
CA ASP A 18 -7.14 18.14 -12.97
C ASP A 18 -5.74 17.55 -12.78
N VAL A 19 -5.35 17.32 -11.53
CA VAL A 19 -4.14 16.57 -11.17
C VAL A 19 -4.45 15.06 -11.27
N LYS A 20 -3.87 14.38 -12.25
CA LYS A 20 -4.11 12.97 -12.59
C LYS A 20 -3.34 12.04 -11.66
N ALA A 21 -3.78 11.96 -10.40
CA ALA A 21 -3.07 11.25 -9.35
C ALA A 21 -3.10 9.72 -9.52
N LEU A 22 -4.20 9.16 -10.05
CA LEU A 22 -4.32 7.79 -10.56
C LEU A 22 -4.91 7.89 -11.95
N ASP A 23 -4.25 7.34 -12.96
CA ASP A 23 -4.64 7.55 -14.34
C ASP A 23 -4.65 6.23 -15.13
N GLY A 24 -5.61 5.36 -14.80
CA GLY A 24 -5.77 4.05 -15.39
C GLY A 24 -4.84 3.02 -14.78
N VAL A 25 -4.97 2.76 -13.48
CA VAL A 25 -4.23 1.72 -12.78
C VAL A 25 -5.07 0.45 -12.67
N SER A 26 -4.47 -0.71 -13.01
CA SER A 26 -5.12 -2.02 -12.93
C SER A 26 -4.20 -3.01 -12.25
N PHE A 27 -4.67 -3.67 -11.19
CA PHE A 27 -3.91 -4.66 -10.44
C PHE A 27 -4.82 -5.52 -9.58
N ASP A 28 -4.29 -6.65 -9.13
CA ASP A 28 -4.96 -7.59 -8.24
C ASP A 28 -4.18 -7.77 -6.94
N VAL A 29 -4.92 -8.06 -5.85
CA VAL A 29 -4.36 -8.56 -4.59
C VAL A 29 -5.05 -9.88 -4.27
N ALA A 30 -4.27 -10.93 -4.04
CA ALA A 30 -4.80 -12.25 -3.71
C ALA A 30 -5.29 -12.35 -2.26
N ASP A 31 -6.09 -13.37 -1.96
CA ASP A 31 -6.41 -13.70 -0.58
C ASP A 31 -5.13 -14.08 0.19
N GLY A 32 -4.94 -13.54 1.37
CA GLY A 32 -3.75 -13.76 2.19
C GLY A 32 -2.53 -12.96 1.78
N GLU A 33 -2.60 -12.16 0.72
CA GLU A 33 -1.46 -11.39 0.21
C GLU A 33 -1.24 -10.09 1.01
N ILE A 34 0.01 -9.82 1.33
CA ILE A 34 0.50 -8.50 1.72
C ILE A 34 1.18 -7.89 0.51
N MET A 35 0.56 -6.90 -0.13
CA MET A 35 1.13 -6.18 -1.27
C MET A 35 1.78 -4.88 -0.81
N GLY A 36 3.08 -4.72 -1.07
CA GLY A 36 3.81 -3.47 -0.88
C GLY A 36 3.52 -2.49 -2.02
N LEU A 37 3.36 -1.22 -1.72
CA LEU A 37 3.21 -0.15 -2.71
C LEU A 37 4.37 0.83 -2.61
N ALA A 38 5.26 0.80 -3.60
CA ALA A 38 6.50 1.59 -3.65
C ALA A 38 6.48 2.67 -4.74
N GLY A 39 7.38 3.65 -4.63
CA GLY A 39 7.59 4.71 -5.61
C GLY A 39 7.94 6.05 -4.97
N GLU A 40 8.38 7.03 -5.78
CA GLU A 40 8.74 8.37 -5.30
C GLU A 40 7.56 9.11 -4.66
N SER A 41 7.86 10.09 -3.81
CA SER A 41 6.84 10.97 -3.24
C SER A 41 6.02 11.65 -4.33
N GLY A 42 4.68 11.73 -4.14
CA GLY A 42 3.78 12.34 -5.12
C GLY A 42 3.39 11.46 -6.31
N CYS A 43 3.85 10.20 -6.41
CA CYS A 43 3.49 9.32 -7.55
C CYS A 43 2.06 8.76 -7.51
N GLY A 44 1.29 8.97 -6.42
CA GLY A 44 -0.11 8.54 -6.31
C GLY A 44 -0.40 7.46 -5.26
N LYS A 45 0.59 6.93 -4.54
CA LYS A 45 0.42 5.84 -3.55
C LYS A 45 -0.65 6.10 -2.50
N SER A 46 -0.51 7.18 -1.73
CA SER A 46 -1.51 7.53 -0.71
C SER A 46 -2.86 7.91 -1.33
N THR A 47 -2.88 8.37 -2.60
CA THR A 47 -4.13 8.56 -3.33
C THR A 47 -4.82 7.23 -3.58
N LEU A 48 -4.07 6.19 -3.97
CA LEU A 48 -4.61 4.85 -4.16
C LEU A 48 -5.24 4.32 -2.87
N GLY A 49 -4.48 4.33 -1.75
CA GLY A 49 -5.02 3.90 -0.45
C GLY A 49 -6.28 4.66 -0.05
N LYS A 50 -6.28 5.99 -0.19
CA LYS A 50 -7.45 6.81 0.14
C LYS A 50 -8.61 6.61 -0.81
N ALA A 51 -8.38 6.33 -2.09
CA ALA A 51 -9.43 6.08 -3.07
C ALA A 51 -10.20 4.79 -2.77
N LEU A 52 -9.50 3.71 -2.39
CA LEU A 52 -10.10 2.42 -2.05
C LEU A 52 -11.04 2.49 -0.83
N ILE A 53 -10.92 3.50 0.02
CA ILE A 53 -11.80 3.72 1.18
C ILE A 53 -12.61 5.02 1.07
N ARG A 54 -12.45 5.79 0.00
CA ARG A 54 -13.09 7.10 -0.20
C ARG A 54 -12.89 8.04 0.99
N LEU A 55 -11.63 8.24 1.40
CA LEU A 55 -11.32 9.00 2.61
C LEU A 55 -11.18 10.52 2.38
N ASP A 56 -10.91 10.97 1.14
CA ASP A 56 -10.68 12.40 0.83
C ASP A 56 -11.78 12.92 -0.11
N GLY A 57 -12.63 13.81 0.39
CA GLY A 57 -13.74 14.41 -0.36
C GLY A 57 -13.31 15.29 -1.55
N ARG A 58 -12.01 15.67 -1.64
CA ARG A 58 -11.47 16.42 -2.78
C ARG A 58 -11.15 15.53 -3.97
N MET A 59 -11.15 14.21 -3.78
CA MET A 59 -10.97 13.25 -4.85
C MET A 59 -12.17 13.25 -5.78
N ARG A 60 -11.90 13.32 -7.06
CA ARG A 60 -12.88 13.12 -8.12
C ARG A 60 -12.64 11.75 -8.75
N TYR A 61 -13.58 10.85 -8.58
CA TYR A 61 -13.63 9.61 -9.33
C TYR A 61 -13.92 9.94 -10.80
N VAL A 62 -13.12 9.39 -11.71
CA VAL A 62 -13.21 9.64 -13.15
C VAL A 62 -13.63 8.38 -13.90
N GLY A 63 -13.26 7.20 -13.41
CA GLY A 63 -13.61 5.92 -14.01
C GLY A 63 -12.86 4.75 -13.42
N GLY A 64 -13.17 3.56 -13.92
CA GLY A 64 -12.61 2.29 -13.50
C GLY A 64 -13.50 1.55 -12.51
N HIS A 65 -13.09 0.37 -12.10
CA HIS A 65 -13.84 -0.49 -11.18
C HIS A 65 -12.95 -0.98 -10.05
N VAL A 66 -13.53 -1.16 -8.87
CA VAL A 66 -12.87 -1.75 -7.71
C VAL A 66 -13.81 -2.80 -7.13
N VAL A 67 -13.39 -4.05 -7.16
CA VAL A 67 -14.16 -5.19 -6.63
C VAL A 67 -13.40 -5.81 -5.47
N LEU A 68 -14.02 -5.94 -4.32
CA LEU A 68 -13.47 -6.58 -3.12
C LEU A 68 -14.37 -7.76 -2.73
N ASP A 69 -13.78 -8.96 -2.63
CA ASP A 69 -14.50 -10.20 -2.33
C ASP A 69 -15.70 -10.48 -3.27
N GLY A 70 -15.62 -10.03 -4.53
CA GLY A 70 -16.68 -10.18 -5.53
C GLY A 70 -17.77 -9.11 -5.48
N GLU A 71 -17.66 -8.13 -4.60
CA GLU A 71 -18.59 -7.00 -4.47
C GLU A 71 -17.92 -5.70 -4.91
N GLU A 72 -18.60 -4.91 -5.75
CA GLU A 72 -18.06 -3.64 -6.23
C GLU A 72 -18.09 -2.58 -5.11
N LEU A 73 -16.93 -1.98 -4.81
CA LEU A 73 -16.83 -0.90 -3.84
C LEU A 73 -17.35 0.40 -4.46
N PRO A 74 -18.35 1.06 -3.85
CA PRO A 74 -18.94 2.28 -4.39
C PRO A 74 -18.05 3.51 -4.10
N ILE A 75 -16.80 3.50 -4.57
CA ILE A 75 -15.81 4.55 -4.31
C ILE A 75 -16.18 5.92 -4.91
N TRP A 76 -17.17 5.98 -5.78
CA TRP A 76 -17.74 7.23 -6.31
C TRP A 76 -18.73 7.90 -5.36
N ASP A 77 -19.28 7.16 -4.37
CA ASP A 77 -20.29 7.63 -3.42
C ASP A 77 -19.80 7.48 -1.98
N ASP A 78 -19.59 8.62 -1.30
CA ASP A 78 -19.10 8.65 0.08
C ASP A 78 -20.14 8.09 1.08
N GLY A 79 -21.43 8.29 0.81
CA GLY A 79 -22.52 7.78 1.63
C GLY A 79 -22.58 6.25 1.58
N ALA A 80 -22.57 5.68 0.37
CA ALA A 80 -22.58 4.23 0.17
C ALA A 80 -21.32 3.55 0.74
N MET A 81 -20.15 4.20 0.65
CA MET A 81 -18.92 3.67 1.26
C MET A 81 -18.97 3.51 2.78
N ASN A 82 -19.90 4.17 3.48
CA ASN A 82 -19.99 4.01 4.94
C ASN A 82 -20.27 2.57 5.38
N ASP A 83 -21.01 1.79 4.60
CA ASP A 83 -21.34 0.41 4.95
C ASP A 83 -20.14 -0.52 4.77
N PHE A 84 -19.20 -0.15 3.88
CA PHE A 84 -17.98 -0.91 3.58
C PHE A 84 -16.84 -0.59 4.54
N ARG A 85 -16.76 0.65 5.05
CA ARG A 85 -15.67 1.08 5.95
C ARG A 85 -15.67 0.29 7.24
N PHE A 86 -14.49 -0.14 7.67
CA PHE A 86 -14.18 -0.99 8.82
C PHE A 86 -14.62 -2.45 8.71
N ARG A 87 -15.66 -2.79 7.93
CA ARG A 87 -16.12 -4.17 7.75
C ARG A 87 -15.47 -4.86 6.57
N HIS A 88 -15.37 -4.17 5.45
CA HIS A 88 -14.78 -4.70 4.22
C HIS A 88 -13.42 -4.09 3.96
N VAL A 89 -13.30 -2.77 4.10
CA VAL A 89 -12.05 -2.04 3.90
C VAL A 89 -11.76 -1.14 5.09
N SER A 90 -10.53 -1.18 5.59
CA SER A 90 -10.06 -0.35 6.70
C SER A 90 -8.69 0.26 6.39
N ILE A 91 -8.34 1.32 7.11
CA ILE A 91 -7.06 2.02 6.93
C ILE A 91 -6.41 2.34 8.27
N VAL A 92 -5.10 2.12 8.34
CA VAL A 92 -4.22 2.77 9.30
C VAL A 92 -3.61 3.99 8.60
N PRO A 93 -4.01 5.23 8.93
CA PRO A 93 -3.61 6.41 8.18
C PRO A 93 -2.17 6.84 8.51
N GLN A 94 -1.54 7.61 7.62
CA GLN A 94 -0.17 8.13 7.72
C GLN A 94 0.07 8.86 9.04
N TYR A 95 -0.75 9.52 9.67
CA TYR A 95 -0.56 10.14 10.98
C TYR A 95 -1.46 9.47 12.01
N ALA A 96 -1.35 8.14 12.15
CA ALA A 96 -2.16 7.34 13.07
C ALA A 96 -2.21 7.93 14.49
N MET A 97 -1.09 8.51 14.96
CA MET A 97 -1.01 9.17 16.26
C MET A 97 -1.99 10.34 16.42
N SER A 98 -2.39 10.99 15.33
CA SER A 98 -3.35 12.10 15.31
C SER A 98 -4.79 11.68 15.00
N ALA A 99 -5.00 10.39 14.66
CA ALA A 99 -6.33 9.88 14.33
C ALA A 99 -7.23 9.68 15.57
N LEU A 100 -6.65 9.57 16.75
CA LEU A 100 -7.38 9.39 18.00
C LEU A 100 -7.89 10.72 18.54
N ASN A 101 -9.18 10.76 18.94
CA ASN A 101 -9.75 11.95 19.57
C ASN A 101 -9.11 12.20 20.95
N PRO A 102 -8.36 13.30 21.16
CA PRO A 102 -7.60 13.53 22.39
C PRO A 102 -8.46 13.75 23.63
N THR A 103 -9.74 14.07 23.46
CA THR A 103 -10.67 14.36 24.56
C THR A 103 -11.46 13.15 25.04
N ARG A 104 -11.23 11.97 24.43
CA ARG A 104 -11.95 10.75 24.77
C ARG A 104 -10.99 9.62 25.17
N LYS A 105 -11.42 8.82 26.15
CA LYS A 105 -10.71 7.59 26.51
C LYS A 105 -10.74 6.56 25.37
N ILE A 106 -9.67 5.80 25.24
CA ILE A 106 -9.51 4.78 24.18
C ILE A 106 -10.70 3.80 24.18
N GLY A 107 -11.02 3.20 25.32
CA GLY A 107 -12.13 2.25 25.44
C GLY A 107 -13.48 2.84 25.02
N ARG A 108 -13.74 4.12 25.35
CA ARG A 108 -14.97 4.78 24.95
C ARG A 108 -15.06 4.96 23.43
N MET A 109 -13.98 5.34 22.76
CA MET A 109 -13.93 5.46 21.29
C MET A 109 -14.20 4.12 20.62
N ILE A 110 -13.58 3.05 21.13
CA ILE A 110 -13.78 1.69 20.59
C ILE A 110 -15.25 1.25 20.77
N HIS A 111 -15.82 1.44 21.95
CA HIS A 111 -17.22 1.09 22.19
C HIS A 111 -18.19 1.87 21.29
N GLU A 112 -17.95 3.16 21.05
CA GLU A 112 -18.75 3.94 20.12
C GLU A 112 -18.63 3.43 18.68
N LEU A 113 -17.44 3.08 18.23
CA LEU A 113 -17.23 2.47 16.91
C LEU A 113 -18.00 1.17 16.76
N LEU A 114 -17.85 0.23 17.70
CA LEU A 114 -18.55 -1.04 17.69
C LEU A 114 -20.08 -0.84 17.68
N ARG A 115 -20.58 0.07 18.48
CA ARG A 115 -22.01 0.39 18.54
C ARG A 115 -22.53 0.96 17.21
N THR A 116 -21.82 1.90 16.61
CA THR A 116 -22.23 2.54 15.36
C THR A 116 -22.17 1.58 14.17
N ARG A 117 -21.30 0.58 14.23
CA ARG A 117 -21.17 -0.45 13.20
C ARG A 117 -22.04 -1.69 13.47
N GLY A 118 -22.86 -1.69 14.52
CA GLY A 118 -23.78 -2.79 14.84
C GLY A 118 -23.04 -4.09 15.20
N ALA A 119 -21.83 -3.99 15.70
CA ALA A 119 -21.08 -5.17 16.16
C ALA A 119 -21.70 -5.77 17.43
N ASN A 120 -21.79 -7.11 17.49
CA ASN A 120 -22.33 -7.79 18.65
C ASN A 120 -21.36 -7.61 19.84
N ARG A 121 -21.91 -7.21 20.99
CA ARG A 121 -21.12 -6.98 22.21
C ARG A 121 -20.59 -8.25 22.87
N ASN A 122 -21.22 -9.40 22.61
CA ASN A 122 -20.82 -10.67 23.20
C ASN A 122 -19.47 -11.11 22.59
N GLY A 123 -18.43 -11.18 23.42
CA GLY A 123 -17.07 -11.53 22.99
C GLY A 123 -16.22 -10.37 22.46
N ALA A 124 -16.80 -9.19 22.16
CA ALA A 124 -16.04 -8.07 21.62
C ALA A 124 -14.98 -7.52 22.59
N GLN A 125 -15.23 -7.63 23.90
CA GLN A 125 -14.26 -7.20 24.92
C GLN A 125 -13.07 -8.16 25.00
N GLU A 126 -13.32 -9.47 25.02
CA GLU A 126 -12.27 -10.49 25.04
C GLU A 126 -11.41 -10.45 23.78
N GLU A 127 -12.05 -10.25 22.63
CA GLU A 127 -11.35 -10.09 21.34
C GLU A 127 -10.50 -8.81 21.30
N LEU A 128 -11.00 -7.73 21.84
CA LEU A 128 -10.25 -6.47 21.97
C LEU A 128 -9.01 -6.65 22.85
N GLU A 129 -9.16 -7.30 24.01
CA GLU A 129 -8.05 -7.57 24.92
C GLU A 129 -7.01 -8.48 24.27
N ARG A 130 -7.44 -9.53 23.58
CA ARG A 130 -6.56 -10.41 22.82
C ARG A 130 -5.74 -9.67 21.75
N ARG A 131 -6.35 -8.71 21.05
CA ARG A 131 -5.64 -7.89 20.04
C ARG A 131 -4.71 -6.88 20.67
N LEU A 132 -5.07 -6.32 21.82
CA LEU A 132 -4.17 -5.44 22.56
C LEU A 132 -2.93 -6.19 23.05
N GLU A 133 -3.09 -7.38 23.59
CA GLU A 133 -1.96 -8.24 24.01
C GLU A 133 -1.04 -8.56 22.82
N LEU A 134 -1.60 -8.88 21.66
CA LEU A 134 -0.82 -9.17 20.46
C LEU A 134 0.10 -8.02 20.07
N VAL A 135 -0.36 -6.78 20.20
CA VAL A 135 0.46 -5.60 19.93
C VAL A 135 1.27 -5.15 21.16
N GLY A 136 1.35 -5.98 22.22
CA GLY A 136 2.12 -5.69 23.43
C GLY A 136 1.54 -4.53 24.27
N LEU A 137 0.20 -4.40 24.31
CA LEU A 137 -0.52 -3.44 25.13
C LEU A 137 -1.40 -4.18 26.15
N GLY A 138 -1.36 -3.74 27.40
CA GLY A 138 -2.29 -4.25 28.42
C GLY A 138 -3.69 -3.65 28.29
N PRO A 139 -4.72 -4.26 28.89
CA PRO A 139 -6.09 -3.75 28.86
C PRO A 139 -6.29 -2.42 29.59
N ASP A 140 -5.35 -2.03 30.46
CA ASP A 140 -5.31 -0.73 31.14
C ASP A 140 -5.31 0.45 30.18
N VAL A 141 -4.76 0.26 28.95
CA VAL A 141 -4.75 1.28 27.89
C VAL A 141 -6.16 1.79 27.56
N LEU A 142 -7.19 0.97 27.75
CA LEU A 142 -8.58 1.35 27.49
C LEU A 142 -9.09 2.45 28.43
N GLY A 143 -8.50 2.55 29.62
CA GLY A 143 -8.79 3.59 30.60
C GLY A 143 -8.10 4.93 30.35
N LEU A 144 -7.12 4.96 29.44
CA LEU A 144 -6.27 6.12 29.18
C LEU A 144 -6.86 7.03 28.08
N TYR A 145 -6.42 8.30 28.11
CA TYR A 145 -6.58 9.24 27.01
C TYR A 145 -5.42 9.13 26.02
N PRO A 146 -5.61 9.49 24.75
CA PRO A 146 -4.52 9.47 23.77
C PRO A 146 -3.28 10.27 24.19
N ILE A 147 -3.43 11.35 24.95
CA ILE A 147 -2.30 12.17 25.40
C ILE A 147 -1.38 11.43 26.40
N GLU A 148 -1.91 10.42 27.09
CA GLU A 148 -1.19 9.61 28.07
C GLU A 148 -0.39 8.47 27.41
N LEU A 149 -0.58 8.25 26.09
CA LEU A 149 0.09 7.21 25.32
C LEU A 149 1.33 7.75 24.58
N SER A 150 2.39 6.93 24.54
CA SER A 150 3.51 7.19 23.64
C SER A 150 3.09 7.11 22.17
N GLY A 151 3.91 7.64 21.24
CA GLY A 151 3.64 7.58 19.81
C GLY A 151 3.43 6.14 19.31
N GLY A 152 4.32 5.22 19.70
CA GLY A 152 4.20 3.81 19.34
C GLY A 152 2.98 3.11 19.95
N MET A 153 2.57 3.47 21.19
CA MET A 153 1.32 2.95 21.78
C MET A 153 0.10 3.44 21.00
N LYS A 154 0.04 4.75 20.67
CA LYS A 154 -1.06 5.30 19.83
C LYS A 154 -1.20 4.56 18.51
N GLN A 155 -0.07 4.31 17.85
CA GLN A 155 -0.06 3.61 16.57
C GLN A 155 -0.59 2.18 16.69
N ARG A 156 -0.13 1.43 17.69
CA ARG A 156 -0.61 0.07 17.96
C ARG A 156 -2.10 0.04 18.31
N VAL A 157 -2.59 1.01 19.08
CA VAL A 157 -4.03 1.17 19.35
C VAL A 157 -4.81 1.41 18.05
N VAL A 158 -4.32 2.28 17.15
CA VAL A 158 -5.00 2.52 15.85
C VAL A 158 -4.99 1.27 14.98
N MET A 159 -3.91 0.48 14.97
CA MET A 159 -3.85 -0.80 14.26
C MET A 159 -4.90 -1.78 14.80
N VAL A 160 -5.06 -1.90 16.12
CA VAL A 160 -6.11 -2.71 16.73
C VAL A 160 -7.50 -2.21 16.31
N ILE A 161 -7.75 -0.90 16.41
CA ILE A 161 -9.04 -0.31 15.99
C ILE A 161 -9.35 -0.62 14.52
N SER A 162 -8.35 -0.49 13.64
CA SER A 162 -8.53 -0.69 12.20
C SER A 162 -8.81 -2.13 11.81
N THR A 163 -8.47 -3.10 12.65
CA THR A 163 -8.70 -4.53 12.39
C THR A 163 -9.86 -5.12 13.17
N LEU A 164 -10.48 -4.37 14.09
CA LEU A 164 -11.43 -4.88 15.08
C LEU A 164 -12.69 -5.54 14.52
N LEU A 165 -13.04 -5.25 13.28
CA LEU A 165 -14.19 -5.84 12.57
C LEU A 165 -13.77 -6.81 11.45
N ASP A 166 -12.56 -7.36 11.50
CA ASP A 166 -12.02 -8.34 10.56
C ASP A 166 -12.17 -7.91 9.08
N PRO A 167 -11.64 -6.73 8.70
CA PRO A 167 -11.82 -6.25 7.34
C PRO A 167 -11.16 -7.19 6.32
N SER A 168 -11.77 -7.31 5.15
CA SER A 168 -11.19 -8.06 4.04
C SER A 168 -9.91 -7.42 3.50
N LEU A 169 -9.86 -6.08 3.52
CA LEU A 169 -8.70 -5.31 3.08
C LEU A 169 -8.27 -4.31 4.16
N LEU A 170 -7.00 -4.38 4.58
CA LEU A 170 -6.36 -3.36 5.38
C LEU A 170 -5.39 -2.53 4.52
N ILE A 171 -5.49 -1.22 4.60
CA ILE A 171 -4.55 -0.29 3.98
C ILE A 171 -3.68 0.31 5.08
N ALA A 172 -2.38 0.10 5.02
CA ALA A 172 -1.40 0.63 5.97
C ALA A 172 -0.60 1.76 5.27
N ASP A 173 -1.03 3.03 5.47
CA ASP A 173 -0.44 4.18 4.76
C ASP A 173 0.66 4.82 5.62
N GLU A 174 1.93 4.61 5.23
CA GLU A 174 3.15 5.14 5.88
C GLU A 174 3.20 4.93 7.39
N ILE A 175 2.74 3.76 7.86
CA ILE A 175 2.62 3.46 9.29
C ILE A 175 3.95 3.40 10.04
N THR A 176 5.08 3.34 9.35
CA THR A 176 6.42 3.32 9.93
C THR A 176 7.08 4.70 9.96
N SER A 177 6.47 5.71 9.35
CA SER A 177 7.01 7.07 9.35
C SER A 177 7.09 7.64 10.77
N ALA A 178 8.19 8.31 11.09
CA ALA A 178 8.48 8.91 12.40
C ALA A 178 8.73 7.90 13.57
N LEU A 179 9.00 6.62 13.25
CA LEU A 179 9.43 5.62 14.22
C LEU A 179 10.92 5.31 14.06
N ASP A 180 11.56 4.90 15.15
CA ASP A 180 12.91 4.34 15.08
C ASP A 180 12.91 2.96 14.39
N VAL A 181 14.08 2.54 13.87
CA VAL A 181 14.22 1.32 13.05
C VAL A 181 13.71 0.06 13.77
N SER A 182 13.92 -0.06 15.08
CA SER A 182 13.48 -1.23 15.84
C SER A 182 11.96 -1.27 15.96
N THR A 183 11.34 -0.15 16.20
CA THR A 183 9.88 0.00 16.27
C THR A 183 9.23 -0.17 14.89
N GLN A 184 9.86 0.33 13.80
CA GLN A 184 9.39 0.10 12.43
C GLN A 184 9.27 -1.38 12.12
N LYS A 185 10.32 -2.17 12.46
CA LYS A 185 10.31 -3.62 12.25
C LYS A 185 9.20 -4.30 13.05
N ALA A 186 9.02 -3.94 14.31
CA ALA A 186 7.98 -4.52 15.16
C ALA A 186 6.57 -4.21 14.63
N VAL A 187 6.32 -2.98 14.18
CA VAL A 187 5.04 -2.57 13.58
C VAL A 187 4.78 -3.31 12.26
N ALA A 188 5.78 -3.44 11.41
CA ALA A 188 5.67 -4.18 10.16
C ALA A 188 5.37 -5.68 10.42
N GLN A 189 6.04 -6.28 11.41
CA GLN A 189 5.79 -7.67 11.82
C GLN A 189 4.35 -7.88 12.32
N THR A 190 3.78 -6.89 13.01
CA THR A 190 2.38 -6.95 13.48
C THR A 190 1.38 -7.10 12.32
N LEU A 191 1.65 -6.53 11.14
CA LEU A 191 0.78 -6.72 9.97
C LEU A 191 0.78 -8.18 9.49
N VAL A 192 1.94 -8.82 9.49
CA VAL A 192 2.07 -10.25 9.17
C VAL A 192 1.29 -11.09 10.18
N GLU A 193 1.44 -10.80 11.47
CA GLU A 193 0.70 -11.50 12.52
C GLU A 193 -0.83 -11.30 12.41
N PHE A 194 -1.30 -10.12 12.02
CA PHE A 194 -2.73 -9.85 11.80
C PHE A 194 -3.28 -10.70 10.65
N ARG A 195 -2.54 -10.82 9.55
CA ARG A 195 -2.90 -11.70 8.44
C ARG A 195 -2.93 -13.16 8.89
N ASP A 196 -1.85 -13.63 9.51
CA ASP A 196 -1.68 -15.04 9.89
C ASP A 196 -2.73 -15.53 10.92
N ARG A 197 -3.23 -14.59 11.74
CA ARG A 197 -4.33 -14.84 12.69
C ARG A 197 -5.72 -14.65 12.07
N GLY A 198 -5.81 -14.24 10.81
CA GLY A 198 -7.08 -14.03 10.11
C GLY A 198 -7.84 -12.77 10.54
N PHE A 199 -7.17 -11.79 11.18
CA PHE A 199 -7.81 -10.49 11.51
C PHE A 199 -8.00 -9.61 10.28
N VAL A 200 -7.28 -9.89 9.21
CA VAL A 200 -7.42 -9.29 7.89
C VAL A 200 -7.20 -10.37 6.84
N LYS A 201 -7.90 -10.30 5.71
CA LYS A 201 -7.63 -11.23 4.62
C LYS A 201 -6.41 -10.81 3.81
N SER A 202 -6.34 -9.52 3.44
CA SER A 202 -5.26 -8.98 2.60
C SER A 202 -4.86 -7.60 3.09
N THR A 203 -3.63 -7.22 2.78
CA THR A 203 -3.09 -5.91 3.22
C THR A 203 -2.37 -5.22 2.08
N ILE A 204 -2.58 -3.91 1.94
CA ILE A 204 -1.76 -3.03 1.10
C ILE A 204 -0.90 -2.18 2.03
N VAL A 205 0.42 -2.32 1.95
CA VAL A 205 1.39 -1.55 2.75
C VAL A 205 2.01 -0.48 1.88
N ILE A 206 1.73 0.79 2.20
CA ILE A 206 2.27 1.95 1.50
C ILE A 206 3.43 2.52 2.32
N THR A 207 4.61 2.55 1.74
CA THR A 207 5.78 3.21 2.33
C THR A 207 6.75 3.66 1.25
N HIS A 208 7.61 4.62 1.58
CA HIS A 208 8.76 4.99 0.75
C HIS A 208 10.00 4.13 1.05
N ASP A 209 9.96 3.30 2.08
CA ASP A 209 11.06 2.42 2.48
C ASP A 209 10.85 1.01 1.91
N ILE A 210 11.52 0.70 0.80
CA ILE A 210 11.48 -0.62 0.16
C ILE A 210 12.08 -1.69 1.09
N ALA A 211 13.06 -1.35 1.94
CA ALA A 211 13.66 -2.33 2.84
C ALA A 211 12.66 -2.86 3.88
N VAL A 212 11.70 -2.03 4.29
CA VAL A 212 10.57 -2.47 5.12
C VAL A 212 9.61 -3.35 4.31
N LEU A 213 9.30 -2.99 3.05
CA LEU A 213 8.42 -3.80 2.20
C LEU A 213 8.95 -5.21 1.98
N VAL A 214 10.24 -5.34 1.67
CA VAL A 214 10.87 -6.67 1.44
C VAL A 214 10.77 -7.60 2.66
N GLN A 215 10.65 -7.04 3.87
CA GLN A 215 10.55 -7.85 5.08
C GLN A 215 9.14 -8.39 5.34
N VAL A 216 8.09 -7.77 4.78
CA VAL A 216 6.71 -8.09 5.15
C VAL A 216 5.79 -8.34 3.95
N ALA A 217 6.12 -7.84 2.76
CA ALA A 217 5.28 -7.98 1.59
C ALA A 217 5.61 -9.26 0.79
N ASP A 218 4.59 -9.91 0.29
CA ASP A 218 4.71 -11.03 -0.64
C ASP A 218 5.06 -10.51 -2.04
N THR A 219 4.40 -9.43 -2.47
CA THR A 219 4.68 -8.75 -3.74
C THR A 219 4.86 -7.25 -3.54
N ILE A 220 5.56 -6.60 -4.45
CA ILE A 220 5.67 -5.13 -4.48
C ILE A 220 5.16 -4.61 -5.82
N LEU A 221 4.24 -3.66 -5.75
CA LEU A 221 3.74 -2.86 -6.85
C LEU A 221 4.42 -1.50 -6.85
N VAL A 222 5.12 -1.19 -7.93
CA VAL A 222 5.86 0.07 -8.07
C VAL A 222 5.06 1.05 -8.92
N MET A 223 4.83 2.26 -8.38
CA MET A 223 4.12 3.34 -9.06
C MET A 223 5.05 4.48 -9.45
N TYR A 224 4.81 5.07 -10.61
CA TYR A 224 5.46 6.28 -11.09
C TYR A 224 4.46 7.24 -11.71
N ALA A 225 4.41 8.46 -11.19
CA ALA A 225 3.61 9.55 -11.76
C ALA A 225 2.15 9.16 -12.12
N GLY A 226 1.44 8.48 -11.21
CA GLY A 226 0.04 8.08 -11.38
C GLY A 226 -0.21 6.84 -12.23
N LYS A 227 0.85 6.13 -12.63
CA LYS A 227 0.80 4.88 -13.41
C LYS A 227 1.55 3.75 -12.70
N LEU A 228 1.26 2.51 -13.08
CA LEU A 228 2.03 1.36 -12.66
C LEU A 228 3.31 1.24 -13.51
N ALA A 229 4.41 0.90 -12.87
CA ALA A 229 5.69 0.67 -13.54
C ALA A 229 6.06 -0.82 -13.54
N GLU A 230 6.02 -1.48 -12.37
CA GLU A 230 6.38 -2.89 -12.22
C GLU A 230 5.63 -3.53 -11.04
N LYS A 231 5.29 -4.83 -11.15
CA LYS A 231 4.83 -5.70 -10.05
C LYS A 231 5.64 -6.98 -10.08
N ALA A 232 6.15 -7.42 -8.94
CA ALA A 232 6.83 -8.70 -8.81
C ALA A 232 6.85 -9.17 -7.34
N PRO A 233 7.24 -10.43 -7.07
CA PRO A 233 7.61 -10.86 -5.72
C PRO A 233 8.59 -9.88 -5.06
N ALA A 234 8.44 -9.63 -3.77
CA ALA A 234 9.19 -8.57 -3.08
C ALA A 234 10.72 -8.73 -3.21
N GLU A 235 11.21 -9.97 -3.09
CA GLU A 235 12.63 -10.28 -3.27
C GLU A 235 13.13 -9.99 -4.69
N GLU A 236 12.29 -10.21 -5.72
CA GLU A 236 12.66 -10.02 -7.11
C GLU A 236 12.67 -8.53 -7.52
N ILE A 237 11.83 -7.69 -6.88
CA ILE A 237 11.90 -6.23 -7.07
C ILE A 237 13.28 -5.70 -6.69
N VAL A 238 13.92 -6.28 -5.68
CA VAL A 238 15.26 -5.85 -5.23
C VAL A 238 16.37 -6.56 -5.99
N SER A 239 16.29 -7.88 -6.16
CA SER A 239 17.39 -8.67 -6.75
C SER A 239 17.45 -8.61 -8.27
N SER A 240 16.30 -8.47 -8.94
CA SER A 240 16.20 -8.47 -10.40
C SER A 240 15.12 -7.55 -10.94
N PRO A 241 15.15 -6.23 -10.59
CA PRO A 241 14.19 -5.26 -11.10
C PRO A 241 14.28 -5.16 -12.63
N ARG A 242 13.14 -5.09 -13.31
CA ARG A 242 13.09 -5.09 -14.77
C ARG A 242 12.84 -3.69 -15.34
N HIS A 243 11.95 -2.91 -14.71
CA HIS A 243 11.66 -1.56 -15.17
C HIS A 243 12.86 -0.62 -14.86
N PRO A 244 13.31 0.21 -15.81
CA PRO A 244 14.45 1.14 -15.57
C PRO A 244 14.25 2.06 -14.36
N TYR A 245 13.03 2.50 -14.12
CA TYR A 245 12.70 3.28 -12.91
C TYR A 245 12.91 2.45 -11.62
N THR A 246 12.43 1.21 -11.58
CA THR A 246 12.59 0.32 -10.41
C THR A 246 14.07 0.05 -10.14
N ARG A 247 14.89 -0.15 -11.20
CA ARG A 247 16.35 -0.32 -11.05
C ARG A 247 16.98 0.88 -10.37
N LEU A 248 16.66 2.09 -10.82
CA LEU A 248 17.17 3.32 -10.20
C LEU A 248 16.63 3.52 -8.78
N LEU A 249 15.37 3.19 -8.54
CA LEU A 249 14.75 3.30 -7.22
C LEU A 249 15.44 2.36 -6.22
N VAL A 250 15.70 1.10 -6.60
CA VAL A 250 16.42 0.12 -5.77
C VAL A 250 17.89 0.50 -5.59
N SER A 251 18.56 0.97 -6.64
CA SER A 251 19.96 1.38 -6.56
C SER A 251 20.22 2.59 -5.66
N SER A 252 19.19 3.37 -5.38
CA SER A 252 19.25 4.50 -4.44
C SER A 252 19.11 4.10 -2.97
N LEU A 253 18.85 2.80 -2.69
CA LEU A 253 18.75 2.31 -1.31
C LEU A 253 20.14 2.06 -0.71
N PRO A 254 20.33 2.37 0.60
CA PRO A 254 21.54 2.01 1.30
C PRO A 254 21.67 0.48 1.39
N GLU A 255 22.79 -0.06 0.97
CA GLU A 255 23.09 -1.48 1.19
C GLU A 255 23.63 -1.71 2.60
N VAL A 256 23.05 -2.67 3.33
CA VAL A 256 23.51 -3.03 4.66
C VAL A 256 24.94 -3.60 4.58
N GLY A 257 25.87 -2.99 5.33
CA GLY A 257 27.27 -3.43 5.39
C GLY A 257 28.21 -2.79 4.35
N VAL A 258 27.70 -2.00 3.41
CA VAL A 258 28.51 -1.23 2.46
C VAL A 258 28.74 0.19 3.02
N ARG A 259 30.02 0.59 3.14
CA ARG A 259 30.36 1.94 3.59
C ARG A 259 30.13 2.94 2.47
N HIS A 260 29.71 4.16 2.82
CA HIS A 260 29.48 5.27 1.88
C HIS A 260 30.73 5.58 1.01
N ALA A 261 31.92 5.21 1.48
CA ALA A 261 33.18 5.36 0.74
C ALA A 261 33.34 4.34 -0.40
N ASP A 262 32.64 3.23 -0.35
CA ASP A 262 32.77 2.12 -1.29
C ASP A 262 31.73 2.13 -2.41
N LYS A 263 30.61 2.86 -2.20
CA LYS A 263 29.53 3.02 -3.20
C LYS A 263 28.86 4.38 -3.05
N GLU A 264 28.98 5.22 -4.09
CA GLU A 264 28.18 6.45 -4.17
C GLU A 264 26.71 6.10 -4.39
N LEU A 265 25.83 6.60 -3.51
CA LEU A 265 24.41 6.53 -3.70
C LEU A 265 23.99 7.57 -4.74
N HIS A 266 23.55 7.12 -5.88
CA HIS A 266 23.02 8.00 -6.91
C HIS A 266 21.49 8.03 -6.80
N GLY A 267 20.94 9.23 -6.53
CA GLY A 267 19.51 9.45 -6.64
C GLY A 267 19.03 9.35 -8.08
N ILE A 268 17.74 9.12 -8.27
CA ILE A 268 17.13 9.12 -9.62
C ILE A 268 17.27 10.52 -10.23
N PRO A 269 17.92 10.68 -11.39
CA PRO A 269 18.20 11.99 -11.97
C PRO A 269 16.91 12.73 -12.37
N GLY A 270 16.96 14.07 -12.32
CA GLY A 270 15.83 14.92 -12.70
C GLY A 270 14.71 14.98 -11.66
N ARG A 271 13.55 15.48 -12.07
CA ARG A 271 12.35 15.61 -11.23
C ARG A 271 11.19 14.81 -11.83
N PRO A 272 10.31 14.21 -11.00
CA PRO A 272 9.07 13.63 -11.50
C PRO A 272 8.25 14.66 -12.30
N PRO A 273 7.52 14.21 -13.34
CA PRO A 273 6.67 15.10 -14.13
C PRO A 273 5.50 15.62 -13.29
N SER A 274 4.96 16.76 -13.70
CA SER A 274 3.72 17.27 -13.12
C SER A 274 2.55 16.34 -13.45
N LEU A 275 1.76 15.96 -12.44
CA LEU A 275 0.53 15.22 -12.65
C LEU A 275 -0.62 16.08 -13.20
N LEU A 276 -0.46 17.40 -13.24
CA LEU A 276 -1.41 18.31 -13.86
C LEU A 276 -1.37 18.19 -15.40
N ASP A 277 -0.16 18.08 -15.94
CA ASP A 277 0.10 17.90 -17.37
C ASP A 277 1.21 16.86 -17.56
N PRO A 278 0.90 15.57 -17.33
CA PRO A 278 1.88 14.51 -17.47
C PRO A 278 2.23 14.32 -18.96
N PRO A 279 3.48 13.93 -19.26
CA PRO A 279 3.90 13.70 -20.64
C PRO A 279 3.06 12.58 -21.28
N THR A 280 2.80 12.71 -22.56
CA THR A 280 2.22 11.64 -23.39
C THR A 280 3.19 10.45 -23.46
N GLY A 281 2.66 9.23 -23.57
CA GLY A 281 3.48 8.02 -23.61
C GLY A 281 4.03 7.60 -22.25
N CYS A 282 5.22 6.99 -22.23
CA CYS A 282 5.87 6.57 -21.01
C CYS A 282 6.21 7.77 -20.10
N ARG A 283 5.64 7.85 -18.92
CA ARG A 283 5.84 8.97 -17.98
C ARG A 283 7.25 9.07 -17.42
N PHE A 284 8.01 7.97 -17.45
CA PHE A 284 9.41 7.94 -17.03
C PHE A 284 10.40 8.31 -18.15
N ARG A 285 9.96 8.45 -19.41
CA ARG A 285 10.79 8.66 -20.60
C ARG A 285 11.88 9.70 -20.41
N ASP A 286 11.55 10.88 -19.88
CA ASP A 286 12.48 12.02 -19.77
C ASP A 286 13.60 11.81 -18.73
N ARG A 287 13.48 10.78 -17.89
CA ARG A 287 14.47 10.39 -16.87
C ARG A 287 15.04 8.99 -17.11
N CYS A 288 14.57 8.31 -18.16
CA CYS A 288 14.93 6.93 -18.43
C CYS A 288 16.26 6.85 -19.19
N PRO A 289 17.28 6.12 -18.69
CA PRO A 289 18.54 5.93 -19.41
C PRO A 289 18.40 5.06 -20.67
N LEU A 290 17.26 4.35 -20.82
CA LEU A 290 16.96 3.47 -21.94
C LEU A 290 15.83 4.04 -22.83
N ALA A 291 15.54 5.34 -22.76
CA ALA A 291 14.45 5.94 -23.54
C ALA A 291 14.69 5.80 -25.05
N SER A 292 13.64 5.39 -25.75
CA SER A 292 13.61 5.29 -27.22
C SER A 292 12.38 5.99 -27.79
N ASP A 293 12.29 6.10 -29.12
CA ASP A 293 11.13 6.68 -29.79
C ASP A 293 9.82 5.93 -29.50
N ARG A 294 9.88 4.64 -29.18
CA ARG A 294 8.70 3.85 -28.76
C ARG A 294 8.09 4.38 -27.48
N CYS A 295 8.90 4.99 -26.60
CA CYS A 295 8.45 5.58 -25.33
C CYS A 295 7.60 6.86 -25.52
N LEU A 296 7.47 7.39 -26.76
CA LEU A 296 6.48 8.42 -27.12
C LEU A 296 5.04 7.88 -27.05
N GLN A 297 4.89 6.57 -27.09
CA GLN A 297 3.62 5.87 -26.86
C GLN A 297 3.58 5.28 -25.47
N GLU A 298 2.38 5.17 -24.88
CA GLU A 298 2.20 4.55 -23.58
C GLU A 298 2.52 3.06 -23.68
N PRO A 299 3.44 2.53 -22.84
CA PRO A 299 3.72 1.09 -22.83
C PRO A 299 2.50 0.33 -22.27
N PRO A 300 2.12 -0.80 -22.87
CA PRO A 300 1.08 -1.64 -22.32
C PRO A 300 1.54 -2.26 -20.99
N TRP A 301 0.59 -2.47 -20.08
CA TRP A 301 0.83 -3.36 -18.95
C TRP A 301 0.83 -4.80 -19.41
N VAL A 302 1.93 -5.50 -19.19
CA VAL A 302 2.07 -6.92 -19.52
C VAL A 302 2.32 -7.67 -18.22
N GLU A 303 1.45 -8.62 -17.89
CA GLU A 303 1.58 -9.48 -16.73
C GLU A 303 1.76 -10.93 -17.15
N GLN A 304 2.79 -11.59 -16.60
CA GLN A 304 3.10 -12.98 -16.83
C GLN A 304 3.75 -13.58 -15.59
N ASP A 305 3.30 -14.76 -15.16
CA ASP A 305 3.84 -15.54 -14.03
C ASP A 305 3.92 -14.72 -12.72
N GLY A 306 2.90 -13.89 -12.45
CA GLY A 306 2.82 -13.03 -11.27
C GLY A 306 3.73 -11.78 -11.32
N ARG A 307 4.36 -11.50 -12.46
CA ARG A 307 5.17 -10.31 -12.71
C ARG A 307 4.50 -9.43 -13.75
N GLY A 308 4.30 -8.17 -13.42
CA GLY A 308 3.73 -7.15 -14.30
C GLY A 308 4.74 -6.05 -14.61
N ILE A 309 4.72 -5.51 -15.83
CA ILE A 309 5.60 -4.41 -16.24
C ILE A 309 4.98 -3.55 -17.33
N ALA A 310 5.17 -2.23 -17.25
CA ALA A 310 4.82 -1.25 -18.26
C ALA A 310 6.08 -0.63 -18.88
N CYS A 311 6.78 -1.36 -19.73
CA CYS A 311 8.02 -0.88 -20.35
C CYS A 311 8.23 -1.50 -21.74
N TRP A 312 8.53 -0.65 -22.73
CA TRP A 312 8.87 -1.10 -24.08
C TRP A 312 10.26 -1.74 -24.19
N GLU A 313 11.19 -1.34 -23.31
CA GLU A 313 12.61 -1.74 -23.34
C GLU A 313 12.94 -2.82 -22.29
N ALA A 314 11.95 -3.33 -21.55
CA ALA A 314 12.15 -4.46 -20.70
C ALA A 314 12.42 -5.71 -21.53
N ALA A 315 13.47 -6.47 -21.19
CA ALA A 315 13.72 -7.76 -21.83
C ALA A 315 12.45 -8.64 -21.71
N PRO A 316 12.04 -9.31 -22.80
CA PRO A 316 10.92 -10.24 -22.74
C PRO A 316 11.18 -11.27 -21.64
N VAL A 317 10.11 -11.70 -20.94
CA VAL A 317 10.20 -12.83 -20.03
C VAL A 317 10.58 -14.04 -20.85
N VAL A 318 11.83 -14.48 -20.77
CA VAL A 318 12.23 -15.79 -21.29
C VAL A 318 11.62 -16.78 -20.31
N PRO A 319 10.63 -17.61 -20.71
CA PRO A 319 10.12 -18.64 -19.83
C PRO A 319 11.30 -19.46 -19.34
N ALA A 320 11.46 -19.64 -18.03
CA ALA A 320 12.43 -20.58 -17.51
C ALA A 320 12.14 -21.93 -18.17
N ALA A 321 13.13 -22.49 -18.89
CA ALA A 321 13.00 -23.78 -19.53
C ALA A 321 12.54 -24.77 -18.45
N ARG A 322 11.34 -25.36 -18.62
CA ARG A 322 10.88 -26.42 -17.72
C ARG A 322 11.94 -27.49 -17.70
N PRO A 323 12.45 -27.91 -16.51
CA PRO A 323 13.38 -29.02 -16.46
C PRO A 323 12.69 -30.21 -17.13
N VAL A 324 13.29 -30.74 -18.17
CA VAL A 324 12.89 -31.99 -18.80
C VAL A 324 13.11 -33.07 -17.74
N LEU A 325 12.05 -33.57 -17.13
CA LEU A 325 12.12 -34.77 -16.32
C LEU A 325 12.52 -35.92 -17.26
N VAL A 326 13.80 -36.28 -17.21
CA VAL A 326 14.29 -37.52 -17.83
C VAL A 326 13.71 -38.64 -17.01
N GLU A 327 12.67 -39.30 -17.52
CA GLU A 327 12.21 -40.56 -16.98
C GLU A 327 13.35 -41.55 -17.07
N ALA A 328 13.89 -41.93 -15.92
CA ALA A 328 14.82 -43.05 -15.80
C ALA A 328 14.04 -44.33 -16.10
N ARG A 329 14.47 -45.00 -17.22
CA ARG A 329 14.06 -46.37 -17.51
C ARG A 329 14.81 -47.34 -16.62
#